data_b5ad75eacd4a999ad758d565ba0a2848
#
_entry.id   b5ad75eacd4a999ad758d565ba0a2848
#
_cell.length_a   1.000
_cell.length_b   1.000
_cell.length_c   1.000
_cell.angle_alpha   90.00
_cell.angle_beta   90.00
_cell.angle_gamma   90.00
#
_symmetry.space_group_name_H-M   'P 1'
#
loop_
_entity.id
_entity.type
_entity.pdbx_description
1 polymer ?
#
loop_
_entity_poly.entity_id
_entity_poly.type
_entity_poly.pdbx_seq_one_letter_code
_entity_poly.pdbx_strand_id
1 'polypeptide(L)'
;MRSVLSIVESGCFVLSFRYLSLADTHSIASLTPVLVVALSAIILREQVSLKTWVAIFVGFIGVLVIMRPGLSIFDPKSLIPLAGAFFLSCYQIVTRKASETDSNETSLFYTSIVGIFLMGILGYNFWQPLMELSIVFFIAIGFFFSLGLYFQIIALSMARAGIIQPFHYTLIFWAIILGYIFYNDLPDIPTLVGALIITISGIYTLYS
;
A
#
# COMPACT_ATOMS: atom_id res chain seq x y z
N MET A 1 -10.65 -14.48 4.02
CA MET A 1 -9.57 -13.77 4.75
C MET A 1 -8.90 -12.72 3.86
N ARG A 2 -8.40 -13.06 2.68
CA ARG A 2 -7.75 -12.12 1.74
C ARG A 2 -8.59 -10.88 1.42
N SER A 3 -9.85 -11.06 1.01
CA SER A 3 -10.75 -9.96 0.66
C SER A 3 -11.02 -9.01 1.81
N VAL A 4 -11.08 -9.51 3.05
CA VAL A 4 -11.23 -8.68 4.24
C VAL A 4 -9.98 -7.82 4.47
N LEU A 5 -8.79 -8.39 4.30
CA LEU A 5 -7.53 -7.64 4.40
C LEU A 5 -7.46 -6.51 3.37
N SER A 6 -7.87 -6.78 2.11
CA SER A 6 -7.92 -5.76 1.05
C SER A 6 -8.88 -4.62 1.39
N ILE A 7 -10.04 -4.91 1.98
CA ILE A 7 -11.02 -3.90 2.35
C ILE A 7 -10.52 -3.05 3.52
N VAL A 8 -9.94 -3.69 4.53
CA VAL A 8 -9.40 -2.99 5.71
C VAL A 8 -8.25 -2.07 5.30
N GLU A 9 -7.33 -2.55 4.45
CA GLU A 9 -6.22 -1.74 3.96
C GLU A 9 -6.70 -0.54 3.15
N SER A 10 -7.63 -0.77 2.20
CA SER A 10 -8.23 0.31 1.39
C SER A 10 -8.96 1.32 2.28
N GLY A 11 -9.69 0.86 3.29
CA GLY A 11 -10.33 1.72 4.28
C GLY A 11 -9.33 2.58 5.06
N CYS A 12 -8.20 2.01 5.47
CA CYS A 12 -7.12 2.76 6.13
C CYS A 12 -6.56 3.85 5.22
N PHE A 13 -6.28 3.54 3.94
CA PHE A 13 -5.76 4.54 3.01
C PHE A 13 -6.77 5.64 2.71
N VAL A 14 -8.03 5.30 2.44
CA VAL A 14 -9.10 6.30 2.22
C VAL A 14 -9.24 7.21 3.45
N LEU A 15 -9.22 6.63 4.66
CA LEU A 15 -9.27 7.41 5.89
C LEU A 15 -8.02 8.30 6.08
N SER A 16 -6.85 7.82 5.66
CA SER A 16 -5.60 8.59 5.72
C SER A 16 -5.67 9.87 4.90
N PHE A 17 -6.20 9.80 3.68
CA PHE A 17 -6.35 10.96 2.80
C PHE A 17 -7.29 12.05 3.35
N ARG A 18 -8.07 11.72 4.38
CA ARG A 18 -8.90 12.72 5.07
C ARG A 18 -8.08 13.60 6.02
N TYR A 19 -6.95 13.10 6.50
CA TYR A 19 -6.15 13.75 7.54
C TYR A 19 -4.73 14.12 7.11
N LEU A 20 -4.20 13.44 6.12
CA LEU A 20 -2.83 13.57 5.64
C LEU A 20 -2.81 13.88 4.15
N SER A 21 -1.74 14.51 3.70
CA SER A 21 -1.50 14.73 2.28
C SER A 21 -1.34 13.41 1.51
N LEU A 22 -1.53 13.47 0.19
CA LEU A 22 -1.31 12.32 -0.69
C LEU A 22 0.15 11.84 -0.59
N ALA A 23 1.09 12.79 -0.58
CA ALA A 23 2.52 12.50 -0.50
C ALA A 23 2.90 11.86 0.85
N ASP A 24 2.41 12.38 1.98
CA ASP A 24 2.71 11.84 3.31
C ASP A 24 2.13 10.44 3.48
N THR A 25 0.88 10.23 3.06
CA THR A 25 0.22 8.92 3.10
C THR A 25 1.01 7.87 2.32
N HIS A 26 1.40 8.18 1.07
CA HIS A 26 2.16 7.23 0.24
C HIS A 26 3.61 7.09 0.68
N SER A 27 4.21 8.09 1.30
CA SER A 27 5.54 7.98 1.89
C SER A 27 5.54 6.96 3.05
N ILE A 28 4.53 6.99 3.92
CA ILE A 28 4.38 5.99 4.99
C ILE A 28 4.01 4.62 4.41
N ALA A 29 3.12 4.57 3.41
CA ALA A 29 2.74 3.34 2.71
C ALA A 29 3.95 2.66 2.03
N SER A 30 4.99 3.41 1.70
CA SER A 30 6.24 2.88 1.12
C SER A 30 7.02 1.95 2.04
N LEU A 31 6.61 1.80 3.30
CA LEU A 31 7.07 0.72 4.19
C LEU A 31 6.54 -0.66 3.76
N THR A 32 5.47 -0.73 2.99
CA THR A 32 4.88 -2.00 2.54
C THR A 32 5.90 -2.98 1.97
N PRO A 33 6.81 -2.61 1.04
CA PRO A 33 7.81 -3.53 0.52
C PRO A 33 8.67 -4.19 1.59
N VAL A 34 9.08 -3.40 2.56
CA VAL A 34 9.89 -3.87 3.69
C VAL A 34 9.11 -4.86 4.55
N LEU A 35 7.85 -4.55 4.86
CA LEU A 35 6.95 -5.43 5.61
C LEU A 35 6.65 -6.73 4.84
N VAL A 36 6.45 -6.67 3.52
CA VAL A 36 6.21 -7.86 2.70
C VAL A 36 7.40 -8.80 2.75
N VAL A 37 8.63 -8.29 2.61
CA VAL A 37 9.84 -9.13 2.70
C VAL A 37 9.97 -9.74 4.10
N ALA A 38 9.74 -8.98 5.16
CA ALA A 38 9.78 -9.49 6.53
C ALA A 38 8.72 -10.58 6.77
N LEU A 39 7.47 -10.34 6.34
CA LEU A 39 6.39 -11.30 6.47
C LEU A 39 6.58 -12.53 5.58
N SER A 40 7.17 -12.40 4.38
CA SER A 40 7.48 -13.54 3.51
C SER A 40 8.48 -14.49 4.17
N ALA A 41 9.49 -13.94 4.85
CA ALA A 41 10.44 -14.74 5.61
C ALA A 41 9.79 -15.54 6.74
N ILE A 42 8.84 -14.93 7.45
CA ILE A 42 8.18 -15.55 8.62
C ILE A 42 7.07 -16.52 8.19
N ILE A 43 6.19 -16.09 7.28
CA ILE A 43 4.95 -16.82 6.94
C ILE A 43 5.19 -17.84 5.82
N LEU A 44 5.91 -17.42 4.76
CA LEU A 44 6.22 -18.30 3.61
C LEU A 44 7.52 -19.07 3.82
N ARG A 45 8.24 -18.80 4.91
CA ARG A 45 9.54 -19.40 5.25
C ARG A 45 10.57 -19.23 4.12
N GLU A 46 10.47 -18.12 3.40
CA GLU A 46 11.47 -17.76 2.39
C GLU A 46 12.80 -17.42 3.09
N GLN A 47 13.90 -17.91 2.54
CA GLN A 47 15.22 -17.56 3.08
C GLN A 47 15.54 -16.10 2.73
N VAL A 48 15.67 -15.28 3.77
CA VAL A 48 16.00 -13.85 3.67
C VAL A 48 17.41 -13.65 4.19
N SER A 49 18.26 -13.01 3.38
CA SER A 49 19.66 -12.77 3.74
C SER A 49 19.80 -11.76 4.89
N LEU A 50 20.92 -11.79 5.60
CA LEU A 50 21.23 -10.79 6.62
C LEU A 50 21.25 -9.36 6.03
N LYS A 51 21.70 -9.23 4.77
CA LYS A 51 21.69 -7.95 4.06
C LYS A 51 20.27 -7.40 3.90
N THR A 52 19.31 -8.27 3.59
CA THR A 52 17.91 -7.91 3.48
C THR A 52 17.36 -7.44 4.83
N TRP A 53 17.71 -8.10 5.94
CA TRP A 53 17.32 -7.65 7.28
C TRP A 53 17.89 -6.27 7.64
N VAL A 54 19.14 -5.99 7.26
CA VAL A 54 19.73 -4.65 7.42
C VAL A 54 18.94 -3.62 6.61
N ALA A 55 18.59 -3.94 5.37
CA ALA A 55 17.77 -3.05 4.55
C ALA A 55 16.39 -2.79 5.19
N ILE A 56 15.74 -3.82 5.73
CA ILE A 56 14.46 -3.68 6.46
C ILE A 56 14.61 -2.68 7.62
N PHE A 57 15.67 -2.80 8.39
CA PHE A 57 15.94 -1.90 9.52
C PHE A 57 16.19 -0.45 9.05
N VAL A 58 16.95 -0.27 7.99
CA VAL A 58 17.19 1.05 7.37
C VAL A 58 15.88 1.65 6.83
N GLY A 59 15.04 0.85 6.18
CA GLY A 59 13.71 1.29 5.74
C GLY A 59 12.83 1.74 6.89
N PHE A 60 12.86 1.03 8.02
CA PHE A 60 12.15 1.43 9.24
C PHE A 60 12.64 2.78 9.80
N ILE A 61 13.95 3.04 9.77
CA ILE A 61 14.49 4.37 10.12
C ILE A 61 13.89 5.45 9.20
N GLY A 62 13.78 5.20 7.90
CA GLY A 62 13.14 6.13 6.97
C GLY A 62 11.70 6.48 7.36
N VAL A 63 10.92 5.49 7.82
CA VAL A 63 9.56 5.74 8.34
C VAL A 63 9.60 6.60 9.59
N LEU A 64 10.52 6.35 10.51
CA LEU A 64 10.67 7.17 11.73
C LEU A 64 11.02 8.63 11.36
N VAL A 65 11.83 8.86 10.34
CA VAL A 65 12.13 10.22 9.85
C VAL A 65 10.87 10.93 9.35
N ILE A 66 9.98 10.22 8.63
CA ILE A 66 8.70 10.78 8.17
C ILE A 66 7.76 11.04 9.35
N MET A 67 7.59 10.06 10.23
CA MET A 67 6.65 10.14 11.34
C MET A 67 7.08 11.06 12.48
N ARG A 68 8.39 11.33 12.62
CA ARG A 68 8.98 12.22 13.66
C ARG A 68 8.47 11.93 15.08
N PRO A 69 8.51 10.70 15.59
CA PRO A 69 8.02 10.40 16.92
C PRO A 69 8.81 11.18 17.98
N GLY A 70 8.13 11.69 19.00
CA GLY A 70 8.75 12.42 20.11
C GLY A 70 8.97 13.91 19.89
N LEU A 71 8.72 14.44 18.68
CA LEU A 71 8.63 15.88 18.44
C LEU A 71 7.18 16.33 18.66
N SER A 72 6.98 17.62 18.99
CA SER A 72 5.65 18.24 19.10
C SER A 72 4.82 18.15 17.79
N ILE A 73 5.44 17.68 16.73
CA ILE A 73 4.89 17.53 15.38
C ILE A 73 4.39 16.10 15.11
N PHE A 74 4.59 15.14 16.05
CA PHE A 74 4.07 13.78 15.88
C PHE A 74 2.54 13.82 15.77
N ASP A 75 2.02 13.46 14.60
CA ASP A 75 0.58 13.31 14.40
C ASP A 75 0.20 11.82 14.55
N PRO A 76 -0.61 11.47 15.56
CA PRO A 76 -1.10 10.10 15.73
C PRO A 76 -1.86 9.57 14.51
N LYS A 77 -2.34 10.46 13.64
CA LYS A 77 -3.03 10.10 12.39
C LYS A 77 -2.12 9.36 11.41
N SER A 78 -0.79 9.53 11.53
CA SER A 78 0.20 8.77 10.76
C SER A 78 0.19 7.26 11.04
N LEU A 79 -0.40 6.84 12.17
CA LEU A 79 -0.63 5.42 12.45
C LEU A 79 -1.67 4.78 11.52
N ILE A 80 -2.56 5.58 10.92
CA ILE A 80 -3.60 5.06 10.02
C ILE A 80 -2.97 4.49 8.74
N PRO A 81 -2.15 5.23 7.96
CA PRO A 81 -1.49 4.68 6.78
C PRO A 81 -0.46 3.60 7.12
N LEU A 82 0.14 3.63 8.33
CA LEU A 82 1.02 2.56 8.79
C LEU A 82 0.24 1.24 8.97
N ALA A 83 -0.94 1.30 9.59
CA ALA A 83 -1.84 0.14 9.67
C ALA A 83 -2.27 -0.32 8.27
N GLY A 84 -2.58 0.61 7.36
CA GLY A 84 -2.86 0.31 5.95
C GLY A 84 -1.73 -0.46 5.28
N ALA A 85 -0.48 0.01 5.43
CA ALA A 85 0.72 -0.65 4.91
C ALA A 85 0.90 -2.08 5.47
N PHE A 86 0.63 -2.27 6.75
CA PHE A 86 0.68 -3.59 7.37
C PHE A 86 -0.40 -4.54 6.80
N PHE A 87 -1.66 -4.10 6.71
CA PHE A 87 -2.74 -4.92 6.15
C PHE A 87 -2.53 -5.20 4.66
N LEU A 88 -2.01 -4.25 3.87
CA LEU A 88 -1.62 -4.45 2.48
C LEU A 88 -0.52 -5.53 2.36
N SER A 89 0.47 -5.49 3.25
CA SER A 89 1.52 -6.50 3.29
C SER A 89 0.96 -7.89 3.60
N CYS A 90 0.08 -7.99 4.58
CA CYS A 90 -0.63 -9.25 4.89
C CYS A 90 -1.48 -9.73 3.71
N TYR A 91 -2.18 -8.83 3.02
CA TYR A 91 -2.95 -9.15 1.82
C TYR A 91 -2.07 -9.75 0.71
N GLN A 92 -0.91 -9.14 0.45
CA GLN A 92 0.01 -9.63 -0.58
C GLN A 92 0.57 -11.01 -0.26
N ILE A 93 0.96 -11.26 1.00
CA ILE A 93 1.45 -12.57 1.45
C ILE A 93 0.37 -13.64 1.34
N VAL A 94 -0.86 -13.34 1.78
CA VAL A 94 -1.98 -14.28 1.67
C VAL A 94 -2.35 -14.52 0.21
N THR A 95 -2.29 -13.49 -0.65
CA THR A 95 -2.52 -13.62 -2.10
C THR A 95 -1.45 -14.49 -2.74
N ARG A 96 -0.18 -14.29 -2.42
CA ARG A 96 0.92 -15.14 -2.88
C ARG A 96 0.72 -16.59 -2.49
N LYS A 97 0.36 -16.86 -1.24
CA LYS A 97 0.09 -18.22 -0.76
C LYS A 97 -1.13 -18.84 -1.45
N ALA A 98 -2.19 -18.07 -1.65
CA ALA A 98 -3.40 -18.56 -2.31
C ALA A 98 -3.19 -18.84 -3.81
N SER A 99 -2.27 -18.14 -4.47
CA SER A 99 -1.97 -18.38 -5.89
C SER A 99 -1.32 -19.74 -6.18
N GLU A 100 -0.94 -20.48 -5.15
CA GLU A 100 -0.47 -21.87 -5.29
C GLU A 100 -1.63 -22.86 -5.52
N THR A 101 -2.86 -22.49 -5.13
CA THR A 101 -4.04 -23.35 -5.20
C THR A 101 -5.19 -22.77 -6.02
N ASP A 102 -5.31 -21.44 -6.03
CA ASP A 102 -6.42 -20.72 -6.67
C ASP A 102 -5.97 -20.09 -7.99
N SER A 103 -6.87 -20.05 -8.98
CA SER A 103 -6.62 -19.25 -10.19
C SER A 103 -6.68 -17.74 -9.93
N ASN A 104 -6.02 -16.95 -10.78
CA ASN A 104 -6.00 -15.50 -10.66
C ASN A 104 -7.42 -14.90 -10.80
N GLU A 105 -8.24 -15.47 -11.68
CA GLU A 105 -9.62 -15.08 -11.93
C GLU A 105 -10.50 -15.36 -10.71
N THR A 106 -10.35 -16.54 -10.10
CA THR A 106 -11.04 -16.90 -8.85
C THR A 106 -10.66 -15.92 -7.74
N SER A 107 -9.39 -15.59 -7.66
CA SER A 107 -8.84 -14.64 -6.70
C SER A 107 -9.47 -13.25 -6.85
N LEU A 108 -9.54 -12.73 -8.09
CA LEU A 108 -10.15 -11.45 -8.40
C LEU A 108 -11.66 -11.44 -8.11
N PHE A 109 -12.36 -12.49 -8.55
CA PHE A 109 -13.80 -12.63 -8.42
C PHE A 109 -14.25 -12.57 -6.95
N TYR A 110 -13.66 -13.39 -6.08
CA TYR A 110 -14.01 -13.38 -4.67
C TYR A 110 -13.65 -12.07 -3.96
N THR A 111 -12.53 -11.44 -4.33
CA THR A 111 -12.16 -10.13 -3.77
C THR A 111 -13.19 -9.07 -4.15
N SER A 112 -13.64 -9.06 -5.42
CA SER A 112 -14.61 -8.10 -5.92
C SER A 112 -15.99 -8.31 -5.29
N ILE A 113 -16.49 -9.54 -5.22
CA ILE A 113 -17.82 -9.83 -4.61
C ILE A 113 -17.84 -9.44 -3.13
N VAL A 114 -16.85 -9.89 -2.37
CA VAL A 114 -16.78 -9.55 -0.93
C VAL A 114 -16.65 -8.04 -0.75
N GLY A 115 -15.88 -7.37 -1.64
CA GLY A 115 -15.75 -5.92 -1.68
C GLY A 115 -17.09 -5.22 -1.87
N ILE A 116 -17.88 -5.62 -2.86
CA ILE A 116 -19.21 -5.06 -3.14
C ILE A 116 -20.14 -5.21 -1.92
N PHE A 117 -20.21 -6.41 -1.34
CA PHE A 117 -21.08 -6.65 -0.19
C PHE A 117 -20.68 -5.84 1.04
N LEU A 118 -19.40 -5.91 1.44
CA LEU A 118 -18.97 -5.22 2.66
C LEU A 118 -18.98 -3.71 2.50
N MET A 119 -18.49 -3.18 1.36
CA MET A 119 -18.52 -1.75 1.10
C MET A 119 -19.94 -1.24 0.84
N GLY A 120 -20.84 -2.04 0.26
CA GLY A 120 -22.24 -1.71 0.13
C GLY A 120 -22.94 -1.56 1.48
N ILE A 121 -22.70 -2.47 2.41
CA ILE A 121 -23.27 -2.42 3.77
C ILE A 121 -22.69 -1.22 4.55
N LEU A 122 -21.37 -1.05 4.54
CA LEU A 122 -20.72 0.05 5.26
C LEU A 122 -21.04 1.42 4.67
N GLY A 123 -21.13 1.51 3.33
CA GLY A 123 -21.40 2.75 2.61
C GLY A 123 -22.87 3.19 2.62
N TYR A 124 -23.80 2.29 2.94
CA TYR A 124 -25.22 2.58 2.88
C TYR A 124 -25.62 3.81 3.71
N ASN A 125 -25.09 3.93 4.92
CA ASN A 125 -25.38 5.06 5.83
C ASN A 125 -24.66 6.37 5.44
N PHE A 126 -23.70 6.31 4.53
CA PHE A 126 -22.92 7.46 4.06
C PHE A 126 -23.24 7.83 2.62
N TRP A 127 -24.31 7.25 2.07
CA TRP A 127 -24.71 7.49 0.70
C TRP A 127 -25.06 8.97 0.47
N GLN A 128 -24.42 9.57 -0.51
CA GLN A 128 -24.72 10.91 -1.00
C GLN A 128 -25.02 10.84 -2.49
N PRO A 129 -25.98 11.64 -2.99
CA PRO A 129 -26.27 11.67 -4.42
C PRO A 129 -25.05 12.15 -5.19
N LEU A 130 -24.68 11.40 -6.24
CA LEU A 130 -23.54 11.71 -7.09
C LEU A 130 -23.91 12.81 -8.08
N MET A 131 -23.04 13.82 -8.25
CA MET A 131 -23.11 14.73 -9.38
C MET A 131 -22.69 14.00 -10.66
N GLU A 132 -23.25 14.39 -11.82
CA GLU A 132 -22.99 13.72 -13.12
C GLU A 132 -21.49 13.57 -13.44
N LEU A 133 -20.71 14.63 -13.21
CA LEU A 133 -19.26 14.59 -13.44
C LEU A 133 -18.56 13.59 -12.51
N SER A 134 -19.08 13.39 -11.28
CA SER A 134 -18.51 12.43 -10.33
C SER A 134 -18.66 11.00 -10.79
N ILE A 135 -19.71 10.65 -11.53
CA ILE A 135 -19.94 9.29 -12.03
C ILE A 135 -18.83 8.85 -12.97
N VAL A 136 -18.38 9.73 -13.86
CA VAL A 136 -17.28 9.44 -14.80
C VAL A 136 -15.99 9.14 -14.03
N PHE A 137 -15.67 9.95 -13.03
CA PHE A 137 -14.49 9.71 -12.19
C PHE A 137 -14.59 8.41 -11.39
N PHE A 138 -15.76 8.07 -10.83
CA PHE A 138 -15.94 6.80 -10.12
C PHE A 138 -15.80 5.59 -11.03
N ILE A 139 -16.33 5.64 -12.26
CA ILE A 139 -16.15 4.57 -13.25
C ILE A 139 -14.66 4.44 -13.61
N ALA A 140 -13.98 5.55 -13.86
CA ALA A 140 -12.56 5.54 -14.20
C ALA A 140 -11.71 4.98 -13.05
N ILE A 141 -11.93 5.42 -11.81
CA ILE A 141 -11.24 4.90 -10.61
C ILE A 141 -11.50 3.40 -10.47
N GLY A 142 -12.77 2.96 -10.57
CA GLY A 142 -13.13 1.55 -10.48
C GLY A 142 -12.45 0.69 -11.54
N PHE A 143 -12.39 1.17 -12.78
CA PHE A 143 -11.72 0.48 -13.88
C PHE A 143 -10.20 0.36 -13.65
N PHE A 144 -9.52 1.47 -13.39
CA PHE A 144 -8.07 1.46 -13.19
C PHE A 144 -7.65 0.71 -11.92
N PHE A 145 -8.43 0.82 -10.85
CA PHE A 145 -8.19 0.06 -9.62
C PHE A 145 -8.32 -1.44 -9.85
N SER A 146 -9.39 -1.88 -10.53
CA SER A 146 -9.60 -3.29 -10.85
C SER A 146 -8.51 -3.85 -11.75
N LEU A 147 -8.07 -3.06 -12.73
CA LEU A 147 -6.97 -3.42 -13.63
C LEU A 147 -5.65 -3.54 -12.87
N GLY A 148 -5.35 -2.60 -11.99
CA GLY A 148 -4.18 -2.64 -11.12
C GLY A 148 -4.19 -3.85 -10.18
N LEU A 149 -5.33 -4.14 -9.56
CA LEU A 149 -5.52 -5.32 -8.70
C LEU A 149 -5.30 -6.63 -9.49
N TYR A 150 -5.82 -6.72 -10.70
CA TYR A 150 -5.63 -7.87 -11.58
C TYR A 150 -4.16 -8.11 -11.90
N PHE A 151 -3.44 -7.06 -12.35
CA PHE A 151 -2.00 -7.18 -12.61
C PHE A 151 -1.19 -7.49 -11.37
N GLN A 152 -1.56 -6.95 -10.20
CA GLN A 152 -0.90 -7.28 -8.94
C GLN A 152 -1.06 -8.76 -8.57
N ILE A 153 -2.26 -9.32 -8.74
CA ILE A 153 -2.52 -10.75 -8.49
C ILE A 153 -1.67 -11.61 -9.44
N ILE A 154 -1.63 -11.29 -10.75
CA ILE A 154 -0.79 -11.99 -11.71
C ILE A 154 0.68 -11.91 -11.32
N ALA A 155 1.19 -10.73 -11.00
CA ALA A 155 2.58 -10.56 -10.62
C ALA A 155 2.94 -11.42 -9.39
N LEU A 156 2.08 -11.42 -8.37
CA LEU A 156 2.26 -12.25 -7.16
C LEU A 156 2.15 -13.76 -7.44
N SER A 157 1.43 -14.19 -8.48
CA SER A 157 1.38 -15.59 -8.88
C SER A 157 2.64 -16.05 -9.62
N MET A 158 3.28 -15.14 -10.37
CA MET A 158 4.42 -15.46 -11.23
C MET A 158 5.77 -15.32 -10.54
N ALA A 159 5.89 -14.48 -9.52
CA ALA A 159 7.17 -14.17 -8.88
C ALA A 159 7.08 -14.18 -7.34
N ARG A 160 8.25 -14.34 -6.69
CA ARG A 160 8.34 -14.18 -5.22
C ARG A 160 7.88 -12.78 -4.82
N ALA A 161 7.19 -12.69 -3.69
CA ALA A 161 6.64 -11.43 -3.22
C ALA A 161 7.70 -10.31 -3.12
N GLY A 162 8.90 -10.64 -2.65
CA GLY A 162 10.01 -9.67 -2.53
C GLY A 162 10.50 -9.07 -3.84
N ILE A 163 10.43 -9.81 -4.97
CA ILE A 163 10.93 -9.34 -6.28
C ILE A 163 10.03 -8.23 -6.86
N ILE A 164 8.76 -8.23 -6.50
CA ILE A 164 7.77 -7.27 -7.03
C ILE A 164 7.84 -5.93 -6.27
N GLN A 165 8.29 -5.97 -5.03
CA GLN A 165 8.21 -4.83 -4.11
C GLN A 165 8.86 -3.53 -4.58
N PRO A 166 10.01 -3.51 -5.26
CA PRO A 166 10.62 -2.26 -5.71
C PRO A 166 9.74 -1.41 -6.63
N PHE A 167 8.87 -2.07 -7.39
CA PHE A 167 7.92 -1.35 -8.25
C PHE A 167 6.92 -0.51 -7.46
N HIS A 168 6.65 -0.86 -6.19
CA HIS A 168 5.82 -0.05 -5.30
C HIS A 168 6.42 1.33 -4.99
N TYR A 169 7.75 1.49 -5.06
CA TYR A 169 8.37 2.79 -4.82
C TYR A 169 8.04 3.82 -5.89
N THR A 170 7.64 3.40 -7.08
CA THR A 170 7.15 4.32 -8.11
C THR A 170 5.92 5.10 -7.66
N LEU A 171 5.14 4.57 -6.70
CA LEU A 171 3.97 5.25 -6.14
C LEU A 171 4.33 6.58 -5.46
N ILE A 172 5.49 6.66 -4.80
CA ILE A 172 5.94 7.92 -4.16
C ILE A 172 6.13 8.99 -5.22
N PHE A 173 6.75 8.63 -6.33
CA PHE A 173 6.99 9.54 -7.45
C PHE A 173 5.68 10.13 -7.99
N TRP A 174 4.71 9.25 -8.25
CA TRP A 174 3.40 9.65 -8.73
C TRP A 174 2.61 10.43 -7.68
N ALA A 175 2.72 10.08 -6.40
CA ALA A 175 2.06 10.80 -5.32
C ALA A 175 2.55 12.24 -5.20
N ILE A 176 3.86 12.48 -5.33
CA ILE A 176 4.44 13.82 -5.32
C ILE A 176 3.96 14.63 -6.54
N ILE A 177 4.04 14.06 -7.74
CA ILE A 177 3.64 14.74 -8.98
C ILE A 177 2.14 15.09 -8.95
N LEU A 178 1.29 14.12 -8.63
CA LEU A 178 -0.15 14.32 -8.62
C LEU A 178 -0.60 15.20 -7.44
N GLY A 179 0.06 15.07 -6.28
CA GLY A 179 -0.16 15.93 -5.13
C GLY A 179 0.10 17.41 -5.46
N TYR A 180 1.19 17.66 -6.17
CA TYR A 180 1.50 19.02 -6.63
C TYR A 180 0.51 19.53 -7.69
N ILE A 181 0.22 18.73 -8.72
CA ILE A 181 -0.64 19.14 -9.84
C ILE A 181 -2.09 19.41 -9.39
N PHE A 182 -2.66 18.54 -8.56
CA PHE A 182 -4.09 18.59 -8.22
C PHE A 182 -4.38 19.34 -6.92
N TYR A 183 -3.44 19.32 -5.96
CA TYR A 183 -3.65 19.87 -4.62
C TYR A 183 -2.68 21.01 -4.28
N ASN A 184 -1.71 21.31 -5.16
CA ASN A 184 -0.61 22.25 -4.91
C ASN A 184 0.14 21.95 -3.60
N ASP A 185 0.27 20.67 -3.27
CA ASP A 185 0.81 20.15 -2.03
C ASP A 185 2.18 19.49 -2.31
N LEU A 186 3.24 20.08 -1.73
CA LEU A 186 4.59 19.53 -1.81
C LEU A 186 4.96 18.92 -0.46
N PRO A 187 5.55 17.70 -0.45
CA PRO A 187 6.04 17.11 0.76
C PRO A 187 7.16 17.96 1.36
N ASP A 188 7.21 18.01 2.67
CA ASP A 188 8.29 18.68 3.38
C ASP A 188 9.63 17.90 3.27
N ILE A 189 10.73 18.57 3.63
CA ILE A 189 12.08 18.02 3.50
C ILE A 189 12.23 16.68 4.25
N PRO A 190 11.77 16.49 5.50
CA PRO A 190 11.85 15.20 6.18
C PRO A 190 11.06 14.09 5.48
N THR A 191 9.89 14.38 4.93
CA THR A 191 9.12 13.40 4.15
C THR A 191 9.90 12.96 2.91
N LEU A 192 10.54 13.88 2.19
CA LEU A 192 11.40 13.56 1.04
C LEU A 192 12.63 12.72 1.46
N VAL A 193 13.30 13.09 2.54
CA VAL A 193 14.47 12.36 3.06
C VAL A 193 14.07 10.96 3.49
N GLY A 194 12.99 10.83 4.26
CA GLY A 194 12.51 9.51 4.70
C GLY A 194 12.06 8.63 3.53
N ALA A 195 11.35 9.18 2.55
CA ALA A 195 10.97 8.48 1.32
C ALA A 195 12.19 8.00 0.53
N LEU A 196 13.24 8.82 0.44
CA LEU A 196 14.51 8.44 -0.21
C LEU A 196 15.20 7.28 0.52
N ILE A 197 15.28 7.33 1.85
CA ILE A 197 15.85 6.25 2.67
C ILE A 197 15.09 4.94 2.44
N ILE A 198 13.76 4.97 2.47
CA ILE A 198 12.91 3.79 2.26
C ILE A 198 13.11 3.23 0.85
N THR A 199 13.15 4.11 -0.17
CA THR A 199 13.35 3.71 -1.57
C THR A 199 14.71 3.03 -1.78
N ILE A 200 15.79 3.63 -1.26
CA ILE A 200 17.14 3.06 -1.35
C ILE A 200 17.19 1.70 -0.64
N SER A 201 16.62 1.60 0.56
CA SER A 201 16.52 0.36 1.32
C SER A 201 15.80 -0.73 0.53
N GLY A 202 14.69 -0.41 -0.10
CA GLY A 202 13.93 -1.35 -0.90
C GLY A 202 14.64 -1.80 -2.16
N ILE A 203 15.27 -0.88 -2.90
CA ILE A 203 16.08 -1.22 -4.08
C ILE A 203 17.24 -2.13 -3.66
N TYR A 204 17.88 -1.87 -2.53
CA TYR A 204 18.96 -2.70 -2.01
C TYR A 204 18.50 -4.15 -1.73
N THR A 205 17.24 -4.36 -1.30
CA THR A 205 16.71 -5.72 -1.10
C THR A 205 16.65 -6.56 -2.37
N LEU A 206 16.63 -5.93 -3.57
CA LEU A 206 16.65 -6.65 -4.84
C LEU A 206 18.01 -7.29 -5.15
N TYR A 207 19.07 -6.66 -4.67
CA TYR A 207 20.44 -7.07 -4.98
C TYR A 207 21.06 -7.92 -3.85
N SER A 208 20.31 -8.20 -2.80
CA SER A 208 20.75 -8.95 -1.63
C SER A 208 20.19 -10.37 -1.59
#